data_d6b9015b052c7822a87ef517c2f2fe2b
#
_entry.id   d6b9015b052c7822a87ef517c2f2fe2b
#
_cell.length_a   1.000
_cell.length_b   1.000
_cell.length_c   1.000
_cell.angle_alpha   90.00
_cell.angle_beta   90.00
_cell.angle_gamma   90.00
#
_symmetry.space_group_name_H-M   'P 1'
#
loop_
_entity.id
_entity.type
_entity.pdbx_description
1 polymer ?
#
loop_
_entity_poly.entity_id
_entity_poly.type
_entity_poly.pdbx_seq_one_letter_code
_entity_poly.pdbx_strand_id
1 'polypeptide(L)'
;MIFDSRSNYNNSKSKVGYVDRIKATQETYDSLGFMSGLEVHQQLLTDEKLFCHCPAGIYNENDNYDAELIRHMRPTLSELGEYDGTALMEFKTRKEIIYRINNENACTYEVDDTPPFPINMDALEKALEISLLSKLNIVGEVHITRKQYLDGSIPTGFQRTAILGVEGELELPNKNIRLIQLS
;
A
#
# COMPACT_ATOMS: atom_id res chain seq x y z
N MET A 1 -38.48 -6.89 11.59
CA MET A 1 -38.06 -5.50 11.64
C MET A 1 -37.43 -5.16 10.29
N ILE A 2 -38.02 -4.23 9.54
CA ILE A 2 -37.45 -3.80 8.26
C ILE A 2 -36.26 -2.89 8.60
N PHE A 3 -35.09 -3.24 8.12
CA PHE A 3 -33.87 -2.44 8.32
C PHE A 3 -34.01 -1.15 7.50
N ASP A 4 -34.16 -0.01 8.18
CA ASP A 4 -34.12 1.32 7.55
C ASP A 4 -32.70 1.89 7.63
N SER A 5 -31.96 1.79 6.52
CA SER A 5 -30.57 2.24 6.42
C SER A 5 -30.41 3.74 6.67
N ARG A 6 -31.39 4.54 6.27
CA ARG A 6 -31.35 6.02 6.42
C ARG A 6 -31.56 6.44 7.87
N SER A 7 -32.50 5.80 8.56
CA SER A 7 -32.72 6.04 10.00
C SER A 7 -31.52 5.58 10.82
N ASN A 8 -30.95 4.43 10.51
CA ASN A 8 -29.75 3.95 11.18
C ASN A 8 -28.54 4.87 10.97
N TYR A 9 -28.33 5.36 9.74
CA TYR A 9 -27.28 6.31 9.42
C TYR A 9 -27.41 7.62 10.23
N ASN A 10 -28.61 8.20 10.28
CA ASN A 10 -28.85 9.43 11.02
C ASN A 10 -28.68 9.24 12.54
N ASN A 11 -29.14 8.12 13.08
CA ASN A 11 -28.97 7.76 14.48
C ASN A 11 -27.48 7.56 14.84
N SER A 12 -26.72 6.94 13.95
CA SER A 12 -25.28 6.74 14.14
C SER A 12 -24.53 8.06 14.13
N LYS A 13 -24.86 8.95 13.18
CA LYS A 13 -24.30 10.33 13.16
C LYS A 13 -24.54 11.07 14.47
N SER A 14 -25.75 11.03 14.97
CA SER A 14 -26.11 11.69 16.23
C SER A 14 -25.35 11.10 17.43
N LYS A 15 -25.23 9.78 17.49
CA LYS A 15 -24.54 9.09 18.60
C LYS A 15 -23.05 9.39 18.69
N VAL A 16 -22.38 9.53 17.53
CA VAL A 16 -20.94 9.80 17.48
C VAL A 16 -20.60 11.29 17.48
N GLY A 17 -21.62 12.17 17.58
CA GLY A 17 -21.38 13.62 17.54
C GLY A 17 -20.84 14.11 16.20
N TYR A 18 -21.25 13.46 15.09
CA TYR A 18 -20.77 13.82 13.77
C TYR A 18 -21.08 15.28 13.42
N VAL A 19 -20.04 15.99 13.02
CA VAL A 19 -20.15 17.36 12.50
C VAL A 19 -19.82 17.31 11.00
N ASP A 20 -20.66 17.94 10.19
CA ASP A 20 -20.45 18.03 8.74
C ASP A 20 -19.14 18.77 8.45
N ARG A 21 -18.33 18.29 7.48
CA ARG A 21 -17.04 18.88 7.13
C ARG A 21 -17.09 20.38 6.88
N ILE A 22 -18.18 20.87 6.27
CA ILE A 22 -18.36 22.30 5.98
C ILE A 22 -18.55 23.12 7.27
N LYS A 23 -19.01 22.48 8.36
CA LYS A 23 -19.27 23.11 9.67
C LYS A 23 -18.17 22.82 10.69
N ALA A 24 -17.24 21.93 10.37
CA ALA A 24 -16.16 21.55 11.26
C ALA A 24 -15.15 22.70 11.39
N THR A 25 -14.81 23.03 12.62
CA THR A 25 -13.79 24.02 12.98
C THR A 25 -12.57 23.33 13.56
N GLN A 26 -11.49 24.07 13.78
CA GLN A 26 -10.31 23.53 14.48
C GLN A 26 -10.69 22.96 15.85
N GLU A 27 -11.55 23.64 16.59
CA GLU A 27 -12.03 23.14 17.88
C GLU A 27 -12.76 21.80 17.78
N THR A 28 -13.48 21.57 16.67
CA THR A 28 -14.11 20.27 16.40
C THR A 28 -13.07 19.17 16.28
N TYR A 29 -12.00 19.41 15.52
CA TYR A 29 -10.92 18.44 15.35
C TYR A 29 -10.15 18.20 16.64
N ASP A 30 -9.87 19.26 17.40
CA ASP A 30 -9.15 19.17 18.68
C ASP A 30 -9.97 18.40 19.72
N SER A 31 -11.27 18.66 19.79
CA SER A 31 -12.18 17.96 20.73
C SER A 31 -12.33 16.46 20.43
N LEU A 32 -12.20 16.08 19.16
CA LEU A 32 -12.24 14.68 18.72
C LEU A 32 -10.89 13.99 18.85
N GLY A 33 -9.81 14.70 19.18
CA GLY A 33 -8.45 14.17 19.14
C GLY A 33 -8.07 13.70 17.75
N PHE A 34 -8.48 14.44 16.70
CA PHE A 34 -8.25 14.03 15.32
C PHE A 34 -6.76 13.90 15.01
N MET A 35 -6.39 12.72 14.54
CA MET A 35 -5.06 12.47 14.01
C MET A 35 -5.18 11.94 12.59
N SER A 36 -4.24 12.32 11.74
CA SER A 36 -4.13 11.81 10.37
C SER A 36 -2.73 11.28 10.11
N GLY A 37 -2.66 10.21 9.33
CA GLY A 37 -1.42 9.68 8.78
C GLY A 37 -1.41 9.83 7.27
N LEU A 38 -0.23 9.95 6.71
CA LEU A 38 0.00 9.99 5.28
C LEU A 38 0.99 8.90 4.90
N GLU A 39 0.65 8.10 3.91
CA GLU A 39 1.55 7.17 3.24
C GLU A 39 1.93 7.79 1.89
N VAL A 40 3.22 7.87 1.62
CA VAL A 40 3.75 8.44 0.38
C VAL A 40 4.55 7.37 -0.34
N HIS A 41 4.20 7.13 -1.59
CA HIS A 41 4.96 6.26 -2.47
C HIS A 41 5.77 7.11 -3.45
N GLN A 42 7.06 6.86 -3.51
CA GLN A 42 7.96 7.51 -4.44
C GLN A 42 8.85 6.47 -5.12
N GLN A 43 8.79 6.43 -6.43
CA GLN A 43 9.72 5.60 -7.19
C GLN A 43 11.10 6.26 -7.22
N LEU A 44 12.12 5.50 -6.87
CA LEU A 44 13.50 5.95 -6.93
C LEU A 44 14.01 5.96 -8.38
N LEU A 45 14.90 6.88 -8.71
CA LEU A 45 15.56 6.94 -9.99
C LEU A 45 16.70 5.90 -10.03
N THR A 46 16.38 4.72 -10.54
CA THR A 46 17.30 3.59 -10.76
C THR A 46 17.11 3.03 -12.15
N ASP A 47 18.09 2.33 -12.67
CA ASP A 47 17.99 1.70 -14.00
C ASP A 47 17.08 0.46 -13.97
N GLU A 48 17.14 -0.31 -12.88
CA GLU A 48 16.37 -1.53 -12.66
C GLU A 48 15.43 -1.40 -11.45
N LYS A 49 14.40 -2.21 -11.43
CA LYS A 49 13.48 -2.31 -10.30
C LYS A 49 14.14 -2.94 -9.06
N LEU A 50 13.45 -2.87 -7.92
CA LEU A 50 14.02 -3.23 -6.61
C LEU A 50 14.41 -4.71 -6.48
N PHE A 51 13.58 -5.63 -7.00
CA PHE A 51 13.74 -7.08 -6.84
C PHE A 51 13.73 -7.87 -8.14
N CYS A 52 13.89 -7.22 -9.28
CA CYS A 52 14.06 -7.85 -10.58
C CYS A 52 14.87 -6.95 -11.50
N HIS A 53 15.35 -7.50 -12.61
CA HIS A 53 16.18 -6.77 -13.60
C HIS A 53 15.35 -6.05 -14.67
N CYS A 54 14.04 -5.93 -14.47
CA CYS A 54 13.22 -5.13 -15.38
C CYS A 54 13.58 -3.66 -15.24
N PRO A 55 13.59 -2.91 -16.37
CA PRO A 55 13.89 -1.49 -16.33
C PRO A 55 12.88 -0.74 -15.46
N ALA A 56 13.36 0.21 -14.68
CA ALA A 56 12.55 1.11 -13.88
C ALA A 56 12.19 2.38 -14.65
N GLY A 57 11.16 3.10 -14.22
CA GLY A 57 10.79 4.40 -14.79
C GLY A 57 10.10 4.37 -16.15
N ILE A 58 9.77 3.19 -16.68
CA ILE A 58 9.01 3.07 -17.92
C ILE A 58 7.53 3.10 -17.61
N TYR A 59 6.84 4.11 -18.13
CA TYR A 59 5.39 4.27 -18.02
C TYR A 59 4.78 4.29 -19.41
N ASN A 60 3.84 3.41 -19.66
CA ASN A 60 3.07 3.41 -20.90
C ASN A 60 1.87 4.33 -20.73
N GLU A 61 1.86 5.43 -21.49
CA GLU A 61 0.72 6.37 -21.53
C GLU A 61 -0.49 5.81 -22.32
N ASN A 62 -0.28 4.76 -23.07
CA ASN A 62 -1.29 4.14 -23.91
C ASN A 62 -1.74 2.79 -23.32
N ASP A 63 -2.99 2.41 -23.58
CA ASP A 63 -3.55 1.08 -23.27
C ASP A 63 -2.91 -0.07 -24.09
N ASN A 64 -1.73 0.13 -24.64
CA ASN A 64 -0.99 -0.91 -25.34
C ASN A 64 -0.37 -1.88 -24.34
N TYR A 65 -0.66 -3.14 -24.50
CA TYR A 65 -0.12 -4.24 -23.70
C TYR A 65 0.18 -5.43 -24.61
N ASP A 66 1.12 -6.27 -24.17
CA ASP A 66 1.57 -7.44 -24.96
C ASP A 66 0.79 -8.71 -24.57
N ALA A 67 0.33 -8.79 -23.33
CA ALA A 67 -0.37 -9.96 -22.82
C ALA A 67 -1.40 -9.59 -21.74
N GLU A 68 -2.39 -10.47 -21.56
CA GLU A 68 -3.34 -10.41 -20.46
C GLU A 68 -3.26 -11.66 -19.59
N LEU A 69 -3.29 -11.46 -18.28
CA LEU A 69 -3.44 -12.52 -17.30
C LEU A 69 -4.78 -12.34 -16.59
N ILE A 70 -5.67 -13.33 -16.69
CA ILE A 70 -7.00 -13.29 -16.09
C ILE A 70 -6.98 -14.17 -14.83
N ARG A 71 -7.42 -13.61 -13.71
CA ARG A 71 -7.56 -14.32 -12.44
C ARG A 71 -8.94 -14.14 -11.82
N HIS A 72 -9.42 -15.21 -11.19
CA HIS A 72 -10.59 -15.21 -10.33
C HIS A 72 -10.13 -15.33 -8.88
N MET A 73 -10.72 -14.53 -8.01
CA MET A 73 -10.42 -14.59 -6.58
C MET A 73 -10.90 -15.92 -5.99
N ARG A 74 -10.01 -16.56 -5.22
CA ARG A 74 -10.33 -17.78 -4.45
C ARG A 74 -9.90 -17.56 -3.01
N PRO A 75 -10.85 -17.36 -2.08
CA PRO A 75 -10.49 -17.22 -0.68
C PRO A 75 -9.93 -18.55 -0.17
N THR A 76 -8.82 -18.47 0.55
CA THR A 76 -8.24 -19.58 1.29
C THR A 76 -8.43 -19.34 2.77
N LEU A 77 -8.53 -20.42 3.54
CA LEU A 77 -8.51 -20.32 5.00
C LEU A 77 -7.13 -19.89 5.48
N SER A 78 -7.09 -18.99 6.45
CA SER A 78 -5.88 -18.67 7.19
C SER A 78 -5.44 -19.87 8.03
N GLU A 79 -4.25 -19.81 8.60
CA GLU A 79 -3.76 -20.84 9.55
C GLU A 79 -4.67 -20.98 10.77
N LEU A 80 -5.41 -19.93 11.12
CA LEU A 80 -6.40 -19.95 12.20
C LEU A 80 -7.76 -20.52 11.78
N GLY A 81 -7.91 -20.95 10.52
CA GLY A 81 -9.15 -21.50 9.99
C GLY A 81 -10.23 -20.45 9.66
N GLU A 82 -9.87 -19.19 9.56
CA GLU A 82 -10.77 -18.08 9.23
C GLU A 82 -10.52 -17.59 7.81
N TYR A 83 -11.59 -17.14 7.14
CA TYR A 83 -11.46 -16.46 5.85
C TYR A 83 -11.16 -14.98 6.04
N ASP A 84 -10.24 -14.45 5.23
CA ASP A 84 -10.12 -13.00 5.10
C ASP A 84 -11.40 -12.41 4.50
N GLY A 85 -11.92 -11.35 5.15
CA GLY A 85 -13.18 -10.73 4.77
C GLY A 85 -13.14 -10.09 3.37
N THR A 86 -12.02 -9.52 2.98
CA THR A 86 -11.82 -8.88 1.68
C THR A 86 -11.79 -9.93 0.57
N ALA A 87 -10.98 -10.97 0.73
CA ALA A 87 -10.89 -12.07 -0.24
C ALA A 87 -12.24 -12.80 -0.40
N LEU A 88 -12.97 -12.99 0.71
CA LEU A 88 -14.29 -13.60 0.67
C LEU A 88 -15.31 -12.73 -0.07
N MET A 89 -15.28 -11.42 0.11
CA MET A 89 -16.15 -10.48 -0.58
C MET A 89 -15.88 -10.47 -2.08
N GLU A 90 -14.62 -10.38 -2.50
CA GLU A 90 -14.22 -10.41 -3.90
C GLU A 90 -14.62 -11.74 -4.58
N PHE A 91 -14.52 -12.86 -3.86
CA PHE A 91 -15.00 -14.15 -4.34
C PHE A 91 -16.53 -14.20 -4.50
N LYS A 92 -17.29 -13.69 -3.52
CA LYS A 92 -18.76 -13.66 -3.57
C LYS A 92 -19.29 -12.79 -4.71
N THR A 93 -18.60 -11.71 -5.04
CA THR A 93 -18.94 -10.83 -6.18
C THR A 93 -18.53 -11.42 -7.53
N ARG A 94 -17.82 -12.56 -7.53
CA ARG A 94 -17.29 -13.22 -8.73
C ARG A 94 -16.46 -12.29 -9.59
N LYS A 95 -15.65 -11.47 -8.95
CA LYS A 95 -14.80 -10.51 -9.62
C LYS A 95 -13.78 -11.23 -10.49
N GLU A 96 -13.70 -10.81 -11.73
CA GLU A 96 -12.66 -11.18 -12.68
C GLU A 96 -11.65 -10.05 -12.73
N ILE A 97 -10.38 -10.37 -12.57
CA ILE A 97 -9.29 -9.39 -12.58
C ILE A 97 -8.44 -9.65 -13.79
N ILE A 98 -8.28 -8.62 -14.61
CA ILE A 98 -7.48 -8.66 -15.83
C ILE A 98 -6.23 -7.81 -15.58
N TYR A 99 -5.06 -8.48 -15.57
CA TYR A 99 -3.77 -7.81 -15.51
C TYR A 99 -3.22 -7.66 -16.92
N ARG A 100 -3.01 -6.42 -17.33
CA ARG A 100 -2.38 -6.09 -18.61
C ARG A 100 -0.89 -5.99 -18.42
N ILE A 101 -0.15 -6.74 -19.21
CA ILE A 101 1.29 -6.91 -19.06
C ILE A 101 1.99 -6.31 -20.27
N ASN A 102 3.03 -5.55 -19.97
CA ASN A 102 3.97 -5.07 -20.96
C ASN A 102 5.30 -5.80 -20.77
N ASN A 103 5.73 -6.54 -21.77
CA ASN A 103 6.93 -7.38 -21.71
C ASN A 103 8.24 -6.57 -21.62
N GLU A 104 8.20 -5.30 -21.95
CA GLU A 104 9.38 -4.43 -21.84
C GLU A 104 9.76 -4.16 -20.39
N ASN A 105 8.77 -4.07 -19.51
CA ASN A 105 8.99 -3.63 -18.12
C ASN A 105 8.44 -4.60 -17.07
N ALA A 106 8.00 -5.80 -17.46
CA ALA A 106 7.49 -6.81 -16.55
C ALA A 106 8.06 -8.20 -16.83
N CYS A 107 8.30 -8.97 -15.80
CA CYS A 107 8.76 -10.36 -15.89
C CYS A 107 7.90 -11.27 -14.99
N THR A 108 8.22 -12.55 -14.98
CA THR A 108 7.49 -13.56 -14.18
C THR A 108 7.49 -13.27 -12.69
N TYR A 109 8.54 -12.62 -12.17
CA TYR A 109 8.59 -12.17 -10.78
C TYR A 109 7.41 -11.26 -10.37
N GLU A 110 6.89 -10.44 -11.29
CA GLU A 110 5.83 -9.49 -11.01
C GLU A 110 4.43 -10.08 -11.20
N VAL A 111 4.31 -11.15 -11.96
CA VAL A 111 3.02 -11.77 -12.29
C VAL A 111 2.78 -13.09 -11.56
N ASP A 112 3.83 -13.71 -11.02
CA ASP A 112 3.76 -14.98 -10.30
C ASP A 112 4.72 -15.00 -9.09
N ASP A 113 4.51 -15.94 -8.17
CA ASP A 113 5.37 -16.12 -6.98
C ASP A 113 6.67 -16.84 -7.34
N THR A 114 7.59 -16.12 -7.94
CA THR A 114 8.94 -16.60 -8.23
C THR A 114 9.95 -16.05 -7.22
N PRO A 115 11.09 -16.72 -7.01
CA PRO A 115 12.15 -16.18 -6.17
C PRO A 115 12.60 -14.80 -6.64
N PRO A 116 12.81 -13.84 -5.73
CA PRO A 116 13.31 -12.51 -6.09
C PRO A 116 14.79 -12.60 -6.50
N PHE A 117 15.21 -11.65 -7.32
CA PHE A 117 16.62 -11.33 -7.46
C PHE A 117 17.15 -10.66 -6.17
N PRO A 118 18.47 -10.55 -5.99
CA PRO A 118 19.03 -9.71 -4.94
C PRO A 118 18.48 -8.30 -5.01
N ILE A 119 18.36 -7.65 -3.85
CA ILE A 119 17.89 -6.25 -3.80
C ILE A 119 18.81 -5.34 -4.62
N ASN A 120 18.24 -4.40 -5.35
CA ASN A 120 18.98 -3.41 -6.10
C ASN A 120 19.75 -2.49 -5.12
N MET A 121 21.09 -2.53 -5.19
CA MET A 121 21.95 -1.81 -4.25
C MET A 121 21.89 -0.29 -4.45
N ASP A 122 21.72 0.20 -5.68
CA ASP A 122 21.56 1.64 -5.94
C ASP A 122 20.27 2.18 -5.30
N ALA A 123 19.18 1.42 -5.38
CA ALA A 123 17.93 1.74 -4.69
C ALA A 123 18.11 1.73 -3.16
N LEU A 124 18.85 0.76 -2.63
CA LEU A 124 19.11 0.64 -1.20
C LEU A 124 19.92 1.84 -0.68
N GLU A 125 20.99 2.23 -1.39
CA GLU A 125 21.82 3.38 -1.03
C GLU A 125 20.99 4.67 -1.00
N LYS A 126 20.20 4.95 -2.05
CA LYS A 126 19.31 6.12 -2.09
C LYS A 126 18.28 6.12 -0.95
N ALA A 127 17.72 4.98 -0.64
CA ALA A 127 16.75 4.86 0.45
C ALA A 127 17.40 5.06 1.84
N LEU A 128 18.64 4.61 2.02
CA LEU A 128 19.41 4.88 3.23
C LEU A 128 19.77 6.37 3.37
N GLU A 129 20.13 7.04 2.28
CA GLU A 129 20.35 8.49 2.28
C GLU A 129 19.09 9.25 2.70
N ILE A 130 17.92 8.87 2.14
CA ILE A 130 16.64 9.47 2.52
C ILE A 130 16.35 9.20 4.00
N SER A 131 16.63 8.00 4.49
CA SER A 131 16.43 7.65 5.90
C SER A 131 17.26 8.52 6.83
N LEU A 132 18.53 8.75 6.49
CA LEU A 132 19.43 9.61 7.25
C LEU A 132 18.98 11.08 7.22
N LEU A 133 18.64 11.60 6.06
CA LEU A 133 18.11 12.96 5.90
C LEU A 133 16.83 13.19 6.69
N SER A 134 16.02 12.15 6.84
CA SER A 134 14.77 12.16 7.59
C SER A 134 14.94 11.82 9.07
N LYS A 135 16.16 11.76 9.55
CA LYS A 135 16.52 11.44 10.96
C LYS A 135 15.89 10.13 11.47
N LEU A 136 15.67 9.17 10.55
CA LEU A 136 15.20 7.84 10.92
C LEU A 136 16.32 7.05 11.61
N ASN A 137 15.93 6.23 12.57
CA ASN A 137 16.81 5.21 13.13
C ASN A 137 16.97 4.09 12.11
N ILE A 138 18.18 3.94 11.58
CA ILE A 138 18.49 2.90 10.61
C ILE A 138 18.45 1.54 11.31
N VAL A 139 17.78 0.56 10.69
CA VAL A 139 17.71 -0.80 11.23
C VAL A 139 19.08 -1.49 11.10
N GLY A 140 19.46 -2.30 12.07
CA GLY A 140 20.71 -3.05 12.05
C GLY A 140 20.70 -4.24 11.09
N GLU A 141 19.51 -4.70 10.67
CA GLU A 141 19.31 -5.82 9.76
C GLU A 141 18.06 -5.56 8.90
N VAL A 142 18.20 -5.70 7.59
CA VAL A 142 17.11 -5.48 6.64
C VAL A 142 16.41 -6.79 6.37
N HIS A 143 15.16 -6.88 6.81
CA HIS A 143 14.29 -8.01 6.52
C HIS A 143 13.36 -7.71 5.36
N ILE A 144 13.30 -8.62 4.40
CA ILE A 144 12.35 -8.54 3.30
C ILE A 144 11.06 -9.23 3.71
N THR A 145 9.99 -8.48 3.75
CA THR A 145 8.66 -8.93 4.15
C THR A 145 7.70 -8.94 2.97
N ARG A 146 6.57 -9.62 3.11
CA ARG A 146 5.48 -9.65 2.13
C ARG A 146 4.29 -8.88 2.69
N LYS A 147 4.02 -7.71 2.13
CA LYS A 147 2.79 -6.96 2.40
C LYS A 147 1.66 -7.55 1.56
N GLN A 148 0.71 -8.22 2.19
CA GLN A 148 -0.37 -8.91 1.49
C GLN A 148 -1.42 -7.94 0.95
N TYR A 149 -1.90 -8.24 -0.27
CA TYR A 149 -2.99 -7.55 -0.96
C TYR A 149 -4.00 -8.59 -1.41
N LEU A 150 -5.14 -8.64 -0.74
CA LEU A 150 -6.17 -9.68 -0.94
C LEU A 150 -7.34 -9.20 -1.81
N ASP A 151 -7.24 -8.01 -2.36
CA ASP A 151 -8.23 -7.37 -3.24
C ASP A 151 -7.99 -7.62 -4.73
N GLY A 152 -6.89 -8.33 -5.07
CA GLY A 152 -6.49 -8.59 -6.45
C GLY A 152 -5.76 -7.45 -7.14
N SER A 153 -5.41 -6.37 -6.44
CA SER A 153 -4.67 -5.23 -7.01
C SER A 153 -3.25 -5.59 -7.46
N ILE A 154 -2.66 -6.63 -6.87
CA ILE A 154 -1.33 -7.12 -7.21
C ILE A 154 -1.42 -8.58 -7.69
N PRO A 155 -0.83 -8.93 -8.86
CA PRO A 155 -0.95 -10.28 -9.44
C PRO A 155 -0.45 -11.39 -8.53
N THR A 156 0.65 -11.17 -7.79
CA THR A 156 1.21 -12.15 -6.85
C THR A 156 0.42 -12.25 -5.54
N GLY A 157 -0.48 -11.30 -5.25
CA GLY A 157 -1.20 -11.20 -3.99
C GLY A 157 -0.40 -10.59 -2.85
N PHE A 158 0.82 -10.16 -3.08
CA PHE A 158 1.65 -9.47 -2.10
C PHE A 158 2.69 -8.55 -2.77
N GLN A 159 3.13 -7.55 -2.03
CA GLN A 159 4.26 -6.70 -2.40
C GLN A 159 5.43 -7.00 -1.45
N ARG A 160 6.62 -7.28 -1.99
CA ARG A 160 7.82 -7.37 -1.19
C ARG A 160 8.24 -5.98 -0.75
N THR A 161 8.60 -5.85 0.51
CA THR A 161 9.04 -4.59 1.09
C THR A 161 10.20 -4.84 2.06
N ALA A 162 11.06 -3.85 2.21
CA ALA A 162 12.21 -3.90 3.10
C ALA A 162 12.19 -2.66 4.00
N ILE A 163 12.07 -2.84 5.32
CA ILE A 163 12.10 -1.73 6.27
C ILE A 163 13.56 -1.32 6.47
N LEU A 164 13.86 -0.04 6.26
CA LEU A 164 15.23 0.51 6.35
C LEU A 164 15.41 1.43 7.53
N GLY A 165 14.41 2.20 7.88
CA GLY A 165 14.47 3.15 8.97
C GLY A 165 13.14 3.32 9.66
N VAL A 166 13.18 3.61 10.96
CA VAL A 166 12.01 3.78 11.81
C VAL A 166 12.16 5.00 12.71
N GLU A 167 11.03 5.58 13.12
CA GLU A 167 10.96 6.66 14.13
C GLU A 167 11.86 7.86 13.81
N GLY A 168 11.58 8.51 12.71
CA GLY A 168 12.22 9.76 12.29
C GLY A 168 11.32 10.97 12.49
N GLU A 169 11.84 12.10 12.09
CA GLU A 169 11.16 13.39 12.18
C GLU A 169 11.53 14.29 11.00
N LEU A 170 10.52 14.94 10.44
CA LEU A 170 10.66 16.03 9.49
C LEU A 170 10.35 17.35 10.18
N GLU A 171 11.34 18.23 10.24
CA GLU A 171 11.19 19.58 10.76
C GLU A 171 10.60 20.48 9.69
N LEU A 172 9.43 21.04 9.94
CA LEU A 172 8.80 22.07 9.11
C LEU A 172 8.81 23.41 9.86
N PRO A 173 8.72 24.55 9.16
CA PRO A 173 8.76 25.87 9.79
C PRO A 173 7.77 26.06 10.93
N ASN A 174 6.61 25.40 10.87
CA ASN A 174 5.51 25.61 11.83
C ASN A 174 5.22 24.37 12.69
N LYS A 175 5.79 23.22 12.39
CA LYS A 175 5.54 21.96 13.13
C LYS A 175 6.51 20.88 12.72
N ASN A 176 6.69 19.89 13.56
CA ASN A 176 7.38 18.67 13.24
C ASN A 176 6.40 17.58 12.82
N ILE A 177 6.76 16.79 11.83
CA ILE A 177 6.00 15.62 11.39
C ILE A 177 6.79 14.38 11.80
N ARG A 178 6.15 13.55 12.59
CA ARG A 178 6.73 12.24 12.94
C ARG A 178 6.69 11.31 11.73
N LEU A 179 7.81 10.73 11.40
CA LEU A 179 7.92 9.64 10.43
C LEU A 179 7.91 8.30 11.19
N ILE A 180 6.99 7.43 10.80
CA ILE A 180 6.87 6.10 11.44
C ILE A 180 7.94 5.17 10.88
N GLN A 181 8.03 5.08 9.56
CA GLN A 181 9.03 4.25 8.91
C GLN A 181 9.26 4.67 7.45
N LEU A 182 10.38 4.23 6.91
CA LEU A 182 10.70 4.15 5.49
C LEU A 182 10.93 2.69 5.11
N SER A 183 10.22 2.25 4.08
CA SER A 183 10.31 0.89 3.55
C SER A 183 10.15 0.86 2.03
#